data_a333e8e975d78cd162bfab17fa5bdc90
#
_entry.id   a333e8e975d78cd162bfab17fa5bdc90
#
_cell.length_a   1.000
_cell.length_b   1.000
_cell.length_c   1.000
_cell.angle_alpha   90.00
_cell.angle_beta   90.00
_cell.angle_gamma   90.00
#
_symmetry.space_group_name_H-M   'P 1'
#
loop_
_entity.id
_entity.type
_entity.pdbx_description
1 polymer ?
#
loop_
_entity_poly.entity_id
_entity_poly.type
_entity_poly.pdbx_seq_one_letter_code
_entity_poly.pdbx_strand_id
1 'polypeptide(L)'
;MITILTLKDSSRAGQIIRMVPGAENNARVLVMSEGDRELGYVVVDVRSSVVRMLKMEIFGCDNLAELDVRSRMCADSMMRAAASYGATVGAYQIESQVDGLQQFLFGCGFIQSNHKLSSPLSSFIKICRK
;
A
#
# COMPACT_ATOMS: atom_id res chain seq x y z
N MET A 1 -4.75 -13.68 14.43
CA MET A 1 -3.62 -12.74 14.24
C MET A 1 -3.62 -12.22 12.83
N ILE A 2 -3.49 -10.93 12.67
CA ILE A 2 -3.44 -10.29 11.35
C ILE A 2 -1.98 -10.20 10.90
N THR A 3 -1.71 -10.63 9.67
CA THR A 3 -0.38 -10.57 9.07
C THR A 3 -0.46 -9.91 7.70
N ILE A 4 0.62 -9.23 7.30
CA ILE A 4 0.76 -8.70 5.94
C ILE A 4 2.10 -9.19 5.42
N LEU A 5 2.05 -10.03 4.38
CA LEU A 5 3.23 -10.68 3.83
C LEU A 5 3.24 -10.55 2.32
N THR A 6 4.44 -10.55 1.75
CA THR A 6 4.60 -10.58 0.29
C THR A 6 4.03 -11.88 -0.25
N LEU A 7 3.20 -11.77 -1.28
CA LEU A 7 2.60 -12.94 -1.94
C LEU A 7 3.70 -13.78 -2.60
N LYS A 8 3.84 -15.04 -2.19
CA LYS A 8 4.89 -15.94 -2.66
C LYS A 8 4.52 -16.65 -3.94
N ASP A 9 3.23 -16.80 -4.24
CA ASP A 9 2.76 -17.40 -5.48
C ASP A 9 3.06 -16.46 -6.64
N SER A 10 4.17 -16.70 -7.33
CA SER A 10 4.64 -15.82 -8.41
C SER A 10 3.69 -15.76 -9.59
N SER A 11 2.93 -16.82 -9.84
CA SER A 11 1.93 -16.84 -10.91
C SER A 11 0.77 -15.88 -10.59
N ARG A 12 0.23 -15.97 -9.38
CA ARG A 12 -0.85 -15.10 -8.93
C ARG A 12 -0.39 -13.65 -8.81
N ALA A 13 0.79 -13.43 -8.25
CA ALA A 13 1.38 -12.09 -8.15
C ALA A 13 1.57 -11.47 -9.53
N GLY A 14 2.09 -12.23 -10.48
CA GLY A 14 2.28 -11.78 -11.86
C GLY A 14 0.97 -11.42 -12.54
N GLN A 15 -0.09 -12.18 -12.30
CA GLN A 15 -1.42 -11.86 -12.84
C GLN A 15 -1.94 -10.54 -12.29
N ILE A 16 -1.81 -10.32 -10.99
CA ILE A 16 -2.26 -9.08 -10.35
C ILE A 16 -1.46 -7.88 -10.86
N ILE A 17 -0.14 -8.01 -10.92
CA ILE A 17 0.75 -6.92 -11.33
C ILE A 17 0.51 -6.54 -12.80
N ARG A 18 0.26 -7.52 -13.67
CA ARG A 18 -0.01 -7.26 -15.10
C ARG A 18 -1.26 -6.42 -15.32
N MET A 19 -2.20 -6.44 -14.38
CA MET A 19 -3.40 -5.60 -14.46
C MET A 19 -3.17 -4.17 -13.99
N VAL A 20 -1.95 -3.86 -13.53
CA VAL A 20 -1.60 -2.53 -13.01
C VAL A 20 -0.70 -1.83 -14.03
N PRO A 21 -1.20 -0.82 -14.75
CA PRO A 21 -0.38 -0.11 -15.73
C PRO A 21 0.73 0.69 -15.05
N GLY A 22 1.91 0.66 -15.65
CA GLY A 22 3.04 1.46 -15.18
C GLY A 22 3.80 0.88 -13.99
N ALA A 23 3.49 -0.37 -13.59
CA ALA A 23 4.24 -1.03 -12.50
C ALA A 23 5.67 -1.34 -12.93
N GLU A 24 6.62 -1.08 -12.02
CA GLU A 24 8.03 -1.40 -12.25
C GLU A 24 8.27 -2.91 -12.11
N ASN A 25 9.46 -3.36 -12.57
CA ASN A 25 9.84 -4.77 -12.46
C ASN A 25 9.99 -5.24 -11.01
N ASN A 26 10.20 -4.31 -10.09
CA ASN A 26 10.33 -4.61 -8.66
C ASN A 26 8.98 -4.66 -7.93
N ALA A 27 7.87 -4.57 -8.65
CA ALA A 27 6.54 -4.58 -8.04
C ALA A 27 6.31 -5.85 -7.22
N ARG A 28 5.62 -5.68 -6.11
CA ARG A 28 5.27 -6.76 -5.18
C ARG A 28 3.80 -6.63 -4.77
N VAL A 29 3.20 -7.76 -4.42
CA VAL A 29 1.85 -7.80 -3.87
C VAL A 29 1.97 -8.14 -2.39
N LEU A 30 1.48 -7.25 -1.53
CA LEU A 30 1.44 -7.48 -0.09
C LEU A 30 0.02 -7.91 0.27
N VAL A 31 -0.12 -9.10 0.84
CA VAL A 31 -1.42 -9.68 1.18
C VAL A 31 -1.66 -9.58 2.68
N MET A 32 -2.80 -9.01 3.05
CA MET A 32 -3.26 -8.95 4.43
C MET A 32 -4.17 -10.14 4.71
N SER A 33 -3.85 -10.87 5.77
CA SER A 33 -4.61 -12.07 6.16
C SER A 33 -4.88 -12.10 7.65
N GLU A 34 -5.96 -12.76 8.02
CA GLU A 34 -6.27 -13.11 9.40
C GLU A 34 -6.39 -14.62 9.46
N GLY A 35 -5.37 -15.28 10.04
CA GLY A 35 -5.27 -16.74 9.93
C GLY A 35 -5.16 -17.15 8.48
N ASP A 36 -6.02 -18.06 8.02
CA ASP A 36 -6.06 -18.54 6.64
C ASP A 36 -6.91 -17.67 5.71
N ARG A 37 -7.56 -16.64 6.26
CA ARG A 37 -8.49 -15.80 5.51
C ARG A 37 -7.79 -14.54 5.00
N GLU A 38 -7.74 -14.37 3.70
CA GLU A 38 -7.22 -13.13 3.10
C GLU A 38 -8.26 -12.02 3.23
N LEU A 39 -7.78 -10.84 3.65
CA LEU A 39 -8.64 -9.66 3.83
C LEU A 39 -8.49 -8.66 2.69
N GLY A 40 -7.38 -8.70 1.97
CA GLY A 40 -7.12 -7.81 0.86
C GLY A 40 -5.66 -7.82 0.47
N TYR A 41 -5.31 -6.94 -0.48
CA TYR A 41 -3.90 -6.79 -0.90
C TYR A 41 -3.62 -5.38 -1.38
N VAL A 42 -2.35 -5.02 -1.39
CA VAL A 42 -1.87 -3.78 -1.99
C VAL A 42 -0.69 -4.10 -2.91
N VAL A 43 -0.70 -3.49 -4.10
CA VAL A 43 0.41 -3.62 -5.05
C VAL A 43 1.32 -2.41 -4.87
N VAL A 44 2.60 -2.68 -4.65
CA VAL A 44 3.60 -1.64 -4.41
C VAL A 44 4.78 -1.84 -5.36
N ASP A 45 5.44 -0.74 -5.71
CA ASP A 45 6.74 -0.77 -6.35
C ASP A 45 7.58 0.38 -5.80
N VAL A 46 8.84 0.46 -6.25
CA VAL A 46 9.73 1.54 -5.84
C VAL A 46 10.32 2.18 -7.10
N ARG A 47 10.21 3.50 -7.17
CA ARG A 47 10.78 4.30 -8.25
C ARG A 47 11.44 5.54 -7.65
N SER A 48 12.72 5.72 -7.93
CA SER A 48 13.47 6.90 -7.49
C SER A 48 13.37 7.14 -5.99
N SER A 49 13.55 6.09 -5.19
CA SER A 49 13.49 6.12 -3.73
C SER A 49 12.10 6.48 -3.18
N VAL A 50 11.06 6.28 -3.97
CA VAL A 50 9.67 6.48 -3.57
C VAL A 50 8.95 5.15 -3.68
N VAL A 51 8.36 4.68 -2.57
CA VAL A 51 7.47 3.51 -2.63
C VAL A 51 6.10 3.99 -3.10
N ARG A 52 5.56 3.33 -4.11
CA ARG A 52 4.27 3.70 -4.69
C ARG A 52 3.24 2.62 -4.38
N MET A 53 2.09 3.02 -3.84
CA MET A 53 0.91 2.15 -3.77
C MET A 53 0.16 2.32 -5.08
N LEU A 54 0.13 1.26 -5.88
CA LEU A 54 -0.43 1.31 -7.24
C LEU A 54 -1.88 0.84 -7.27
N LYS A 55 -2.23 -0.13 -6.44
CA LYS A 55 -3.56 -0.69 -6.36
C LYS A 55 -3.79 -1.24 -4.96
N MET A 56 -4.99 -1.06 -4.42
CA MET A 56 -5.40 -1.66 -3.16
C MET A 56 -6.77 -2.30 -3.34
N GLU A 57 -6.92 -3.52 -2.87
CA GLU A 57 -8.20 -4.19 -2.84
C GLU A 57 -8.48 -4.67 -1.42
N ILE A 58 -9.67 -4.38 -0.93
CA ILE A 58 -10.15 -4.82 0.37
C ILE A 58 -11.39 -5.66 0.11
N PHE A 59 -11.31 -6.95 0.43
CA PHE A 59 -12.40 -7.89 0.15
C PHE A 59 -13.61 -7.53 1.00
N GLY A 60 -14.77 -7.42 0.35
CA GLY A 60 -15.99 -6.97 0.98
C GLY A 60 -16.20 -5.45 0.95
N CYS A 61 -15.28 -4.71 0.36
CA CYS A 61 -15.42 -3.26 0.17
C CYS A 61 -15.43 -2.95 -1.32
N ASP A 62 -16.56 -2.49 -1.83
CA ASP A 62 -16.72 -2.21 -3.25
C ASP A 62 -16.26 -0.81 -3.65
N ASN A 63 -16.13 0.09 -2.67
CA ASN A 63 -15.80 1.48 -2.94
C ASN A 63 -14.83 2.02 -1.87
N LEU A 64 -13.59 2.24 -2.26
CA LEU A 64 -12.55 2.76 -1.36
C LEU A 64 -12.81 4.19 -0.90
N ALA A 65 -13.71 4.91 -1.57
CA ALA A 65 -14.10 6.24 -1.13
C ALA A 65 -15.08 6.21 0.05
N GLU A 66 -15.66 5.04 0.35
CA GLU A 66 -16.66 4.86 1.40
C GLU A 66 -16.23 3.71 2.33
N LEU A 67 -15.19 3.96 3.12
CA LEU A 67 -14.64 2.94 4.02
C LEU A 67 -15.45 2.88 5.32
N ASP A 68 -15.94 1.69 5.66
CA ASP A 68 -16.45 1.43 7.01
C ASP A 68 -15.27 1.25 7.98
N VAL A 69 -15.57 1.02 9.27
CA VAL A 69 -14.54 0.91 10.31
C VAL A 69 -13.54 -0.21 9.99
N ARG A 70 -14.06 -1.38 9.57
CA ARG A 70 -13.22 -2.54 9.25
C ARG A 70 -12.34 -2.27 8.02
N SER A 71 -12.91 -1.74 6.97
CA SER A 71 -12.17 -1.45 5.73
C SER A 71 -11.13 -0.36 5.95
N ARG A 72 -11.43 0.63 6.79
CA ARG A 72 -10.48 1.68 7.15
C ARG A 72 -9.28 1.10 7.90
N MET A 73 -9.52 0.16 8.82
CA MET A 73 -8.44 -0.55 9.51
C MET A 73 -7.56 -1.32 8.51
N CYS A 74 -8.17 -1.99 7.55
CA CYS A 74 -7.44 -2.71 6.51
C CYS A 74 -6.59 -1.75 5.66
N ALA A 75 -7.18 -0.64 5.23
CA ALA A 75 -6.46 0.37 4.43
C ALA A 75 -5.28 0.95 5.21
N ASP A 76 -5.47 1.27 6.49
CA ASP A 76 -4.40 1.79 7.33
C ASP A 76 -3.27 0.79 7.49
N SER A 77 -3.59 -0.46 7.77
CA SER A 77 -2.60 -1.53 7.95
C SER A 77 -1.80 -1.77 6.67
N MET A 78 -2.47 -1.81 5.52
CA MET A 78 -1.81 -2.02 4.23
C MET A 78 -0.95 -0.82 3.83
N MET A 79 -1.41 0.40 4.10
CA MET A 79 -0.62 1.61 3.84
C MET A 79 0.66 1.61 4.68
N ARG A 80 0.56 1.25 5.97
CA ARG A 80 1.73 1.17 6.85
C ARG A 80 2.67 0.05 6.44
N ALA A 81 2.14 -1.08 5.96
CA ALA A 81 2.95 -2.17 5.43
C ALA A 81 3.70 -1.74 4.16
N ALA A 82 3.05 -0.98 3.28
CA ALA A 82 3.69 -0.42 2.10
C ALA A 82 4.84 0.52 2.49
N ALA A 83 4.62 1.37 3.49
CA ALA A 83 5.64 2.27 4.00
C ALA A 83 6.84 1.49 4.58
N SER A 84 6.56 0.44 5.35
CA SER A 84 7.58 -0.42 5.94
C SER A 84 8.41 -1.14 4.87
N TYR A 85 7.73 -1.66 3.85
CA TYR A 85 8.40 -2.26 2.70
C TYR A 85 9.33 -1.26 2.02
N GLY A 86 8.84 -0.04 1.78
CA GLY A 86 9.64 1.02 1.16
C GLY A 86 10.88 1.35 1.97
N ALA A 87 10.74 1.47 3.28
CA ALA A 87 11.88 1.75 4.17
C ALA A 87 12.93 0.64 4.10
N THR A 88 12.49 -0.62 4.03
CA THR A 88 13.39 -1.78 3.93
C THR A 88 14.23 -1.73 2.66
N VAL A 89 13.70 -1.22 1.57
CA VAL A 89 14.40 -1.14 0.28
C VAL A 89 14.99 0.25 0.00
N GLY A 90 15.05 1.12 1.00
CA GLY A 90 15.74 2.40 0.91
C GLY A 90 14.91 3.59 0.42
N ALA A 91 13.59 3.44 0.33
CA ALA A 91 12.72 4.56 0.02
C ALA A 91 12.60 5.51 1.22
N TYR A 92 12.31 6.78 0.96
CA TYR A 92 12.06 7.77 2.01
C TYR A 92 10.74 8.52 1.83
N GLN A 93 10.01 8.25 0.76
CA GLN A 93 8.67 8.79 0.53
C GLN A 93 7.72 7.67 0.13
N ILE A 94 6.44 7.88 0.40
CA ILE A 94 5.36 7.02 -0.06
C ILE A 94 4.40 7.84 -0.91
N GLU A 95 4.01 7.30 -2.05
CA GLU A 95 3.09 7.92 -2.98
C GLU A 95 1.93 6.97 -3.23
N SER A 96 0.75 7.50 -3.47
CA SER A 96 -0.41 6.69 -3.81
C SER A 96 -0.97 7.04 -5.19
N GLN A 97 -1.26 5.99 -5.96
CA GLN A 97 -2.01 6.07 -7.21
C GLN A 97 -3.34 5.31 -7.10
N VAL A 98 -3.74 4.95 -5.87
CA VAL A 98 -4.95 4.17 -5.64
C VAL A 98 -6.18 5.06 -5.79
N ASP A 99 -7.06 4.70 -6.73
CA ASP A 99 -8.29 5.44 -6.95
C ASP A 99 -9.26 5.28 -5.77
N GLY A 100 -9.89 6.39 -5.39
CA GLY A 100 -10.91 6.41 -4.35
C GLY A 100 -10.38 6.50 -2.93
N LEU A 101 -9.07 6.35 -2.71
CA LEU A 101 -8.48 6.32 -1.38
C LEU A 101 -8.03 7.72 -0.89
N GLN A 102 -8.22 8.76 -1.68
CA GLN A 102 -7.67 10.09 -1.43
C GLN A 102 -8.11 10.67 -0.09
N GLN A 103 -9.40 10.59 0.23
CA GLN A 103 -9.93 11.15 1.48
C GLN A 103 -9.30 10.48 2.70
N PHE A 104 -9.18 9.17 2.67
CA PHE A 104 -8.54 8.42 3.73
C PHE A 104 -7.08 8.86 3.91
N LEU A 105 -6.34 8.98 2.79
CA LEU A 105 -4.93 9.32 2.83
C LEU A 105 -4.69 10.77 3.26
N PHE A 106 -5.57 11.71 2.91
CA PHE A 106 -5.52 13.07 3.45
C PHE A 106 -5.64 13.05 4.97
N GLY A 107 -6.53 12.21 5.51
CA GLY A 107 -6.66 12.03 6.96
C GLY A 107 -5.41 11.43 7.61
N CYS A 108 -4.60 10.70 6.86
CA CYS A 108 -3.34 10.13 7.33
C CYS A 108 -2.15 11.09 7.19
N GLY A 109 -2.35 12.26 6.62
CA GLY A 109 -1.29 13.25 6.46
C GLY A 109 -0.66 13.33 5.08
N PHE A 110 -1.20 12.60 4.11
CA PHE A 110 -0.76 12.73 2.72
C PHE A 110 -1.14 14.11 2.20
N ILE A 111 -0.26 14.68 1.38
CA ILE A 111 -0.49 15.96 0.72
C ILE A 111 -0.46 15.75 -0.79
N GLN A 112 -1.23 16.57 -1.50
CA GLN A 112 -1.28 16.53 -2.96
C GLN A 112 -0.38 17.62 -3.53
N SER A 113 0.53 17.22 -4.43
CA SER A 113 1.42 18.13 -5.15
C SER A 113 1.64 17.57 -6.55
N ASN A 114 1.48 18.40 -7.58
CA ASN A 114 1.66 18.00 -8.99
C ASN A 114 0.81 16.76 -9.35
N HIS A 115 -0.44 16.72 -8.89
CA HIS A 115 -1.37 15.60 -9.09
C HIS A 115 -0.94 14.29 -8.44
N LYS A 116 0.06 14.33 -7.53
CA LYS A 116 0.54 13.18 -6.77
C LYS A 116 0.21 13.34 -5.31
N LEU A 117 -0.26 12.27 -4.70
CA LEU A 117 -0.58 12.19 -3.29
C LEU A 117 0.56 11.47 -2.58
N SER A 118 1.27 12.15 -1.71
CA SER A 118 2.48 11.61 -1.09
C SER A 118 2.69 12.09 0.33
N SER A 119 3.57 11.36 1.05
CA SER A 119 3.97 11.71 2.41
C SER A 119 5.39 11.19 2.66
N PRO A 120 6.19 11.85 3.54
CA PRO A 120 7.45 11.27 3.98
C PRO A 120 7.21 9.98 4.75
N LEU A 121 8.08 8.99 4.56
CA LEU A 121 7.98 7.73 5.31
C LEU A 121 8.12 7.92 6.81
N SER A 122 8.87 8.95 7.23
CA SER A 122 9.03 9.28 8.65
C SER A 122 7.71 9.57 9.37
N SER A 123 6.64 9.85 8.63
CA SER A 123 5.30 10.02 9.21
C SER A 123 4.73 8.71 9.74
N PHE A 124 5.21 7.56 9.25
CA PHE A 124 4.64 6.23 9.55
C PHE A 124 5.63 5.29 10.21
N ILE A 125 6.92 5.58 10.12
CA ILE A 125 7.99 4.70 10.58
C ILE A 125 8.87 5.46 11.53
N LYS A 126 9.07 4.88 12.72
CA LYS A 126 10.03 5.43 13.68
C LYS A 126 11.43 5.03 13.23
N ILE A 127 12.24 6.03 12.94
CA ILE A 127 13.64 5.81 12.67
C ILE A 127 14.37 5.88 14.01
N CYS A 128 14.99 4.77 14.41
CA CYS A 128 15.84 4.76 15.60
C CYS A 128 17.07 5.62 15.32
N ARG A 129 17.17 6.75 15.99
CA ARG A 129 18.36 7.57 15.97
C ARG A 129 19.17 7.26 17.22
N LYS A 130 20.40 6.93 17.00
CA LYS A 130 21.36 6.83 18.09
C LYS A 130 22.04 8.16 18.31
#